data_7ce7aa71b2e350d7a42b1b7c33a7ec51
#
_entry.id   7ce7aa71b2e350d7a42b1b7c33a7ec51
#
_cell.length_a   1.000
_cell.length_b   1.000
_cell.length_c   1.000
_cell.angle_alpha   90.00
_cell.angle_beta   90.00
_cell.angle_gamma   90.00
#
_symmetry.space_group_name_H-M   'P 1'
#
loop_
_entity.id
_entity.type
_entity.pdbx_description
1 polymer ?
#
loop_
_entity_poly.entity_id
_entity_poly.type
_entity_poly.pdbx_seq_one_letter_code
_entity_poly.pdbx_strand_id
1 'polypeptide(L)'
;MKLHKILITLLSAITISSCTSGFEEMNKDPMAVNEISPSLSLPNMQYHGFHIVYGDYQRAALLYSFLYCQYLANTSSSFTSGNYVFNTSWAERGLWTPYYQQMVKRIREIEPTLENHPEYNDMYQIMRINLAISTIRMTDTFGDIPYFKAGIGETLIPYDSQKDIYYDVFKELTEAVTELKQKKSNQLQYNTEDLIYQGDVDKWIKLANSLRLRAAMRLSFIDPDKAKAEGEAALKESLIASNSDNAGVTPPQPNRWANPLLRSLVVDESRASKTMVDMLTSYGTVTDPRLTLILSQSGAWVKGEADAVQYRGVPNGLPVTDLSLPEYDNSHNSCIWGYMWGYDWNSAAKGS
;
A
#
# COMPACT_ATOMS: atom_id res chain seq x y z
N MET A 1 -37.89 -55.18 -40.00
CA MET A 1 -37.24 -53.85 -40.19
C MET A 1 -37.67 -52.75 -39.16
N LYS A 2 -38.90 -52.65 -38.73
CA LYS A 2 -39.31 -51.64 -37.76
C LYS A 2 -38.80 -51.90 -36.33
N LEU A 3 -38.77 -53.15 -35.89
CA LEU A 3 -38.29 -53.50 -34.53
C LEU A 3 -36.78 -53.27 -34.33
N HIS A 4 -35.95 -53.54 -35.34
CA HIS A 4 -34.52 -53.27 -35.29
C HIS A 4 -34.20 -51.79 -35.21
N LYS A 5 -34.95 -50.94 -35.90
CA LYS A 5 -34.76 -49.48 -35.83
C LYS A 5 -35.13 -48.91 -34.46
N ILE A 6 -36.18 -49.42 -33.84
CA ILE A 6 -36.59 -49.02 -32.48
C ILE A 6 -35.56 -49.45 -31.46
N LEU A 7 -35.00 -50.68 -31.56
CA LEU A 7 -33.97 -51.16 -30.66
C LEU A 7 -32.66 -50.32 -30.76
N ILE A 8 -32.27 -49.96 -31.97
CA ILE A 8 -31.06 -49.14 -32.19
C ILE A 8 -31.27 -47.73 -31.67
N THR A 9 -32.44 -47.17 -31.82
CA THR A 9 -32.77 -45.82 -31.30
C THR A 9 -32.82 -45.80 -29.73
N LEU A 10 -33.36 -46.86 -29.10
CA LEU A 10 -33.32 -47.00 -27.67
C LEU A 10 -31.91 -47.19 -27.12
N LEU A 11 -31.06 -48.01 -27.80
CA LEU A 11 -29.69 -48.21 -27.38
C LEU A 11 -28.85 -46.93 -27.52
N SER A 12 -29.06 -46.12 -28.57
CA SER A 12 -28.38 -44.84 -28.75
C SER A 12 -28.83 -43.80 -27.70
N ALA A 13 -30.08 -43.83 -27.22
CA ALA A 13 -30.56 -42.92 -26.18
C ALA A 13 -29.94 -43.24 -24.79
N ILE A 14 -29.69 -44.51 -24.50
CA ILE A 14 -29.07 -44.93 -23.23
C ILE A 14 -27.60 -44.59 -23.19
N THR A 15 -26.89 -44.60 -24.31
CA THR A 15 -25.45 -44.24 -24.34
C THR A 15 -25.18 -42.73 -24.19
N ILE A 16 -26.14 -41.88 -24.54
CA ILE A 16 -25.97 -40.42 -24.41
C ILE A 16 -26.20 -39.96 -22.97
N SER A 17 -27.02 -40.63 -22.15
CA SER A 17 -27.26 -40.26 -20.77
C SER A 17 -26.20 -40.75 -19.79
N SER A 18 -25.32 -41.67 -20.22
CA SER A 18 -24.28 -42.25 -19.34
C SER A 18 -23.00 -41.41 -19.22
N CYS A 19 -22.79 -40.47 -20.14
CA CYS A 19 -21.54 -39.67 -20.17
C CYS A 19 -21.57 -38.40 -19.31
N THR A 20 -22.74 -38.01 -18.77
CA THR A 20 -22.86 -36.74 -18.00
C THR A 20 -23.07 -36.97 -16.51
N SER A 21 -23.37 -38.20 -16.06
CA SER A 21 -23.49 -38.48 -14.61
C SER A 21 -22.08 -38.47 -13.98
N GLY A 22 -21.81 -37.51 -13.14
CA GLY A 22 -20.52 -37.32 -12.48
C GLY A 22 -19.61 -36.25 -13.09
N PHE A 23 -20.04 -35.57 -14.17
CA PHE A 23 -19.23 -34.52 -14.77
C PHE A 23 -19.06 -33.32 -13.82
N GLU A 24 -20.06 -33.00 -13.04
CA GLU A 24 -19.97 -31.97 -11.98
C GLU A 24 -19.02 -32.38 -10.86
N GLU A 25 -18.96 -33.66 -10.54
CA GLU A 25 -18.10 -34.18 -9.48
C GLU A 25 -16.64 -34.31 -9.94
N MET A 26 -16.43 -34.71 -11.21
CA MET A 26 -15.11 -34.77 -11.85
C MET A 26 -14.52 -33.36 -12.11
N ASN A 27 -15.36 -32.35 -12.28
CA ASN A 27 -14.93 -30.96 -12.47
C ASN A 27 -14.76 -30.18 -11.16
N LYS A 28 -15.09 -30.78 -10.02
CA LYS A 28 -14.70 -30.19 -8.73
C LYS A 28 -13.21 -30.41 -8.54
N ASP A 29 -12.46 -29.34 -8.58
CA ASP A 29 -11.06 -29.36 -8.20
C ASP A 29 -10.97 -29.77 -6.73
N PRO A 30 -10.42 -30.95 -6.39
CA PRO A 30 -10.30 -31.38 -5.00
C PRO A 30 -9.33 -30.51 -4.18
N MET A 31 -8.57 -29.67 -4.85
CA MET A 31 -7.67 -28.67 -4.26
C MET A 31 -8.29 -27.26 -4.24
N ALA A 32 -9.52 -27.11 -4.75
CA ALA A 32 -10.22 -25.83 -4.67
C ALA A 32 -10.50 -25.50 -3.21
N VAL A 33 -9.95 -24.39 -2.76
CA VAL A 33 -10.25 -23.82 -1.44
C VAL A 33 -11.67 -23.26 -1.52
N ASN A 34 -12.65 -23.97 -0.97
CA ASN A 34 -14.06 -23.59 -0.99
C ASN A 34 -14.36 -22.36 -0.12
N GLU A 35 -13.54 -22.12 0.91
CA GLU A 35 -13.67 -20.98 1.80
C GLU A 35 -12.29 -20.42 2.14
N ILE A 36 -12.14 -19.12 2.01
CA ILE A 36 -10.89 -18.42 2.35
C ILE A 36 -11.04 -17.87 3.76
N SER A 37 -10.17 -18.30 4.68
CA SER A 37 -10.12 -17.74 6.02
C SER A 37 -9.52 -16.33 6.01
N PRO A 38 -10.07 -15.40 6.82
CA PRO A 38 -9.46 -14.08 7.04
C PRO A 38 -8.00 -14.14 7.50
N SER A 39 -7.63 -15.21 8.21
CA SER A 39 -6.24 -15.46 8.66
C SER A 39 -5.23 -15.53 7.53
N LEU A 40 -5.64 -15.93 6.33
CA LEU A 40 -4.80 -15.94 5.13
C LEU A 40 -4.86 -14.60 4.37
N SER A 41 -6.00 -13.94 4.40
CA SER A 41 -6.26 -12.72 3.64
C SER A 41 -5.70 -11.47 4.32
N LEU A 42 -5.83 -11.37 5.65
CA LEU A 42 -5.40 -10.20 6.41
C LEU A 42 -3.89 -9.88 6.24
N PRO A 43 -2.95 -10.82 6.47
CA PRO A 43 -1.53 -10.51 6.30
C PRO A 43 -1.18 -10.14 4.85
N ASN A 44 -1.85 -10.73 3.87
CA ASN A 44 -1.66 -10.35 2.47
C ASN A 44 -2.13 -8.91 2.19
N MET A 45 -3.31 -8.53 2.70
CA MET A 45 -3.82 -7.16 2.59
C MET A 45 -2.89 -6.16 3.27
N GLN A 46 -2.39 -6.46 4.46
CA GLN A 46 -1.45 -5.60 5.17
C GLN A 46 -0.12 -5.46 4.43
N TYR A 47 0.37 -6.56 3.85
CA TYR A 47 1.62 -6.57 3.09
C TYR A 47 1.57 -5.61 1.88
N HIS A 48 0.47 -5.61 1.15
CA HIS A 48 0.27 -4.70 0.01
C HIS A 48 -0.22 -3.31 0.44
N GLY A 49 -1.15 -3.23 1.38
CA GLY A 49 -1.73 -1.96 1.83
C GLY A 49 -0.73 -1.02 2.51
N PHE A 50 0.26 -1.57 3.20
CA PHE A 50 1.37 -0.81 3.80
C PHE A 50 2.62 -0.74 2.92
N HIS A 51 2.51 -1.15 1.65
CA HIS A 51 3.59 -1.10 0.65
C HIS A 51 4.91 -1.75 1.11
N ILE A 52 4.83 -2.92 1.73
CA ILE A 52 6.00 -3.69 2.12
C ILE A 52 6.62 -4.39 0.90
N VAL A 53 5.82 -4.61 -0.14
CA VAL A 53 6.29 -5.14 -1.42
C VAL A 53 7.19 -4.11 -2.09
N TYR A 54 8.46 -4.44 -2.27
CA TYR A 54 9.43 -3.53 -2.88
C TYR A 54 8.96 -2.97 -4.23
N GLY A 55 8.46 -3.83 -5.11
CA GLY A 55 8.00 -3.39 -6.43
C GLY A 55 6.83 -2.42 -6.40
N ASP A 56 5.90 -2.59 -5.47
CA ASP A 56 4.76 -1.70 -5.29
C ASP A 56 5.23 -0.35 -4.74
N TYR A 57 6.08 -0.39 -3.70
CA TYR A 57 6.65 0.82 -3.10
C TYR A 57 7.51 1.61 -4.09
N GLN A 58 8.38 0.94 -4.85
CA GLN A 58 9.21 1.56 -5.88
C GLN A 58 8.35 2.32 -6.88
N ARG A 59 7.34 1.65 -7.44
CA ARG A 59 6.51 2.22 -8.49
C ARG A 59 5.52 3.28 -7.98
N ALA A 60 5.04 3.13 -6.76
CA ALA A 60 4.08 4.08 -6.19
C ALA A 60 4.75 5.30 -5.58
N ALA A 61 5.78 5.10 -4.77
CA ALA A 61 6.40 6.14 -3.99
C ALA A 61 7.67 6.68 -4.63
N LEU A 62 8.64 5.81 -4.91
CA LEU A 62 9.98 6.25 -5.31
C LEU A 62 10.03 6.84 -6.70
N LEU A 63 9.32 6.24 -7.66
CA LEU A 63 9.30 6.70 -9.04
C LEU A 63 8.25 7.78 -9.33
N TYR A 64 7.37 8.08 -8.37
CA TYR A 64 6.33 9.11 -8.52
C TYR A 64 6.26 10.06 -7.34
N SER A 65 5.66 9.65 -6.21
CA SER A 65 5.30 10.57 -5.13
C SER A 65 6.50 11.34 -4.62
N PHE A 66 7.62 10.68 -4.35
CA PHE A 66 8.81 11.33 -3.81
C PHE A 66 9.53 12.22 -4.82
N LEU A 67 9.44 11.91 -6.11
CA LEU A 67 10.00 12.74 -7.16
C LEU A 67 9.11 13.96 -7.44
N TYR A 68 7.80 13.76 -7.49
CA TYR A 68 6.84 14.83 -7.76
C TYR A 68 6.72 15.81 -6.59
N CYS A 69 6.79 15.33 -5.35
CA CYS A 69 6.89 16.18 -4.16
C CYS A 69 8.29 16.77 -3.95
N GLN A 70 9.27 16.40 -4.77
CA GLN A 70 10.66 16.83 -4.68
C GLN A 70 11.31 16.48 -3.32
N TYR A 71 10.97 15.33 -2.74
CA TYR A 71 11.74 14.78 -1.62
C TYR A 71 13.01 14.11 -2.11
N LEU A 72 12.91 13.41 -3.25
CA LEU A 72 14.03 12.78 -3.93
C LEU A 72 14.20 13.35 -5.34
N ALA A 73 15.40 13.20 -5.87
CA ALA A 73 15.70 13.31 -7.28
C ALA A 73 16.28 11.98 -7.77
N ASN A 74 15.84 11.58 -8.96
CA ASN A 74 16.37 10.41 -9.62
C ASN A 74 17.71 10.73 -10.28
N THR A 75 18.69 9.87 -10.05
CA THR A 75 20.04 9.97 -10.64
C THR A 75 20.35 8.81 -11.60
N SER A 76 19.36 7.97 -11.88
CA SER A 76 19.49 6.89 -12.86
C SER A 76 18.97 7.29 -14.24
N SER A 77 19.72 7.00 -15.27
CA SER A 77 19.29 7.16 -16.67
C SER A 77 18.14 6.24 -17.08
N SER A 78 17.89 5.20 -16.28
CA SER A 78 16.83 4.20 -16.54
C SER A 78 15.43 4.69 -16.20
N PHE A 79 15.29 5.76 -15.41
CA PHE A 79 14.00 6.24 -14.91
C PHE A 79 13.73 7.67 -15.37
N THR A 80 12.70 7.85 -16.17
CA THR A 80 12.33 9.16 -16.76
C THR A 80 11.34 9.95 -15.89
N SER A 81 10.83 9.35 -14.81
CA SER A 81 9.85 10.01 -13.93
C SER A 81 10.40 11.24 -13.19
N GLY A 82 11.72 11.31 -12.99
CA GLY A 82 12.38 12.54 -12.49
C GLY A 82 12.15 13.77 -13.38
N ASN A 83 11.83 13.57 -14.65
CA ASN A 83 11.49 14.60 -15.62
C ASN A 83 9.97 14.80 -15.76
N TYR A 84 9.19 14.31 -14.80
CA TYR A 84 7.72 14.36 -14.81
C TYR A 84 7.08 13.60 -15.99
N VAL A 85 7.78 12.63 -16.56
CA VAL A 85 7.24 11.73 -17.58
C VAL A 85 6.46 10.62 -16.91
N PHE A 86 5.15 10.59 -17.14
CA PHE A 86 4.27 9.58 -16.57
C PHE A 86 4.42 8.23 -17.28
N ASN A 87 4.54 7.16 -16.51
CA ASN A 87 4.59 5.80 -17.01
C ASN A 87 3.38 5.02 -16.50
N THR A 88 2.37 4.82 -17.37
CA THR A 88 1.11 4.17 -17.05
C THR A 88 1.31 2.78 -16.45
N SER A 89 2.22 1.97 -17.01
CA SER A 89 2.43 0.59 -16.54
C SER A 89 3.04 0.53 -15.13
N TRP A 90 3.79 1.54 -14.74
CA TRP A 90 4.32 1.63 -13.37
C TRP A 90 3.24 2.04 -12.38
N ALA A 91 2.41 3.02 -12.73
CA ALA A 91 1.27 3.43 -11.91
C ALA A 91 0.28 2.27 -11.71
N GLU A 92 -0.04 1.56 -12.79
CA GLU A 92 -0.88 0.38 -12.76
C GLU A 92 -0.32 -0.69 -11.80
N ARG A 93 0.93 -1.09 -11.97
CA ARG A 93 1.55 -2.15 -11.16
C ARG A 93 1.85 -1.74 -9.73
N GLY A 94 2.09 -0.46 -9.47
CA GLY A 94 2.45 0.04 -8.14
C GLY A 94 1.27 0.27 -7.21
N LEU A 95 0.12 0.67 -7.76
CA LEU A 95 -1.05 1.05 -6.98
C LEU A 95 -2.33 0.36 -7.45
N TRP A 96 -2.67 0.48 -8.73
CA TRP A 96 -3.95 0.03 -9.26
C TRP A 96 -4.14 -1.48 -9.12
N THR A 97 -3.23 -2.27 -9.65
CA THR A 97 -3.31 -3.74 -9.59
C THR A 97 -3.29 -4.28 -8.16
N PRO A 98 -2.37 -3.87 -7.27
CA PRO A 98 -2.40 -4.30 -5.86
C PRO A 98 -3.71 -3.94 -5.16
N TYR A 99 -4.26 -2.76 -5.38
CA TYR A 99 -5.52 -2.34 -4.77
C TYR A 99 -6.67 -3.28 -5.14
N TYR A 100 -6.91 -3.51 -6.43
CA TYR A 100 -8.05 -4.33 -6.85
C TYR A 100 -7.82 -5.82 -6.57
N GLN A 101 -6.62 -6.34 -6.82
CA GLN A 101 -6.35 -7.78 -6.70
C GLN A 101 -6.06 -8.23 -5.27
N GLN A 102 -5.44 -7.38 -4.46
CA GLN A 102 -5.02 -7.76 -3.11
C GLN A 102 -5.84 -7.13 -1.98
N MET A 103 -6.57 -6.06 -2.26
CA MET A 103 -7.41 -5.41 -1.25
C MET A 103 -8.90 -5.65 -1.53
N VAL A 104 -9.42 -5.13 -2.64
CA VAL A 104 -10.85 -5.22 -2.97
C VAL A 104 -11.29 -6.69 -3.12
N LYS A 105 -10.55 -7.47 -3.90
CA LYS A 105 -10.87 -8.89 -4.10
C LYS A 105 -10.92 -9.65 -2.78
N ARG A 106 -9.94 -9.44 -1.89
CA ARG A 106 -9.87 -10.19 -0.62
C ARG A 106 -11.03 -9.90 0.31
N ILE A 107 -11.43 -8.65 0.41
CA ILE A 107 -12.57 -8.32 1.27
C ILE A 107 -13.90 -8.89 0.71
N ARG A 108 -14.06 -8.87 -0.62
CA ARG A 108 -15.24 -9.44 -1.28
C ARG A 108 -15.30 -10.97 -1.17
N GLU A 109 -14.16 -11.64 -1.05
CA GLU A 109 -14.09 -13.09 -0.81
C GLU A 109 -14.48 -13.46 0.63
N ILE A 110 -14.18 -12.60 1.61
CA ILE A 110 -14.47 -12.88 3.04
C ILE A 110 -15.89 -12.46 3.42
N GLU A 111 -16.40 -11.34 2.90
CA GLU A 111 -17.69 -10.78 3.29
C GLU A 111 -18.85 -11.80 3.29
N PRO A 112 -19.02 -12.67 2.28
CA PRO A 112 -20.08 -13.67 2.26
C PRO A 112 -19.92 -14.79 3.31
N THR A 113 -18.71 -15.00 3.81
CA THR A 113 -18.45 -16.09 4.80
C THR A 113 -18.92 -15.72 6.20
N LEU A 114 -19.12 -14.43 6.50
CA LEU A 114 -19.46 -13.94 7.84
C LEU A 114 -20.81 -14.44 8.35
N GLU A 115 -21.75 -14.76 7.46
CA GLU A 115 -23.04 -15.33 7.84
C GLU A 115 -22.89 -16.69 8.54
N ASN A 116 -21.96 -17.51 8.04
CA ASN A 116 -21.67 -18.83 8.59
C ASN A 116 -20.54 -18.80 9.64
N HIS A 117 -19.71 -17.76 9.64
CA HIS A 117 -18.53 -17.61 10.47
C HIS A 117 -18.53 -16.26 11.21
N PRO A 118 -19.46 -16.03 12.14
CA PRO A 118 -19.53 -14.77 12.89
C PRO A 118 -18.27 -14.51 13.75
N GLU A 119 -17.48 -15.56 14.03
CA GLU A 119 -16.18 -15.45 14.71
C GLU A 119 -15.10 -14.72 13.88
N TYR A 120 -15.32 -14.53 12.58
CA TYR A 120 -14.40 -13.79 11.70
C TYR A 120 -14.64 -12.27 11.73
N ASN A 121 -15.67 -11.80 12.43
CA ASN A 121 -16.10 -10.40 12.35
C ASN A 121 -14.98 -9.41 12.69
N ASP A 122 -14.23 -9.60 13.78
CA ASP A 122 -13.21 -8.63 14.19
C ASP A 122 -12.07 -8.54 13.15
N MET A 123 -11.62 -9.67 12.59
CA MET A 123 -10.63 -9.67 11.50
C MET A 123 -11.18 -8.97 10.26
N TYR A 124 -12.45 -9.19 9.92
CA TYR A 124 -13.09 -8.52 8.81
C TYR A 124 -13.15 -7.00 9.01
N GLN A 125 -13.49 -6.51 10.21
CA GLN A 125 -13.46 -5.08 10.49
C GLN A 125 -12.05 -4.48 10.35
N ILE A 126 -11.03 -5.20 10.76
CA ILE A 126 -9.63 -4.82 10.55
C ILE A 126 -9.30 -4.78 9.04
N MET A 127 -9.79 -5.74 8.25
CA MET A 127 -9.65 -5.72 6.80
C MET A 127 -10.34 -4.50 6.16
N ARG A 128 -11.53 -4.09 6.64
CA ARG A 128 -12.22 -2.85 6.22
C ARG A 128 -11.35 -1.62 6.49
N ILE A 129 -10.73 -1.53 7.66
CA ILE A 129 -9.81 -0.42 8.00
C ILE A 129 -8.60 -0.40 7.06
N ASN A 130 -8.00 -1.55 6.76
CA ASN A 130 -6.90 -1.66 5.79
C ASN A 130 -7.34 -1.24 4.39
N LEU A 131 -8.52 -1.65 3.96
CA LEU A 131 -9.08 -1.22 2.67
C LEU A 131 -9.28 0.30 2.63
N ALA A 132 -9.82 0.90 3.69
CA ALA A 132 -10.02 2.34 3.79
C ALA A 132 -8.70 3.14 3.63
N ILE A 133 -7.61 2.68 4.25
CA ILE A 133 -6.26 3.27 4.07
C ILE A 133 -5.87 3.27 2.59
N SER A 134 -6.04 2.14 1.94
CA SER A 134 -5.66 1.95 0.54
C SER A 134 -6.60 2.71 -0.40
N THR A 135 -7.89 2.76 -0.10
CA THR A 135 -8.91 3.50 -0.87
C THR A 135 -8.63 5.01 -0.88
N ILE A 136 -8.32 5.60 0.29
CA ILE A 136 -7.93 7.02 0.35
C ILE A 136 -6.72 7.28 -0.55
N ARG A 137 -5.70 6.43 -0.46
CA ARG A 137 -4.49 6.57 -1.30
C ARG A 137 -4.81 6.45 -2.79
N MET A 138 -5.68 5.51 -3.17
CA MET A 138 -6.08 5.32 -4.55
C MET A 138 -6.82 6.53 -5.11
N THR A 139 -7.86 6.98 -4.42
CA THR A 139 -8.66 8.13 -4.89
C THR A 139 -7.89 9.45 -4.81
N ASP A 140 -6.95 9.60 -3.85
CA ASP A 140 -6.05 10.76 -3.80
C ASP A 140 -5.05 10.79 -4.98
N THR A 141 -4.72 9.62 -5.52
CA THR A 141 -3.77 9.52 -6.64
C THR A 141 -4.46 9.63 -8.00
N PHE A 142 -5.63 9.03 -8.15
CA PHE A 142 -6.30 8.88 -9.45
C PHE A 142 -7.59 9.70 -9.59
N GLY A 143 -8.09 10.31 -8.50
CA GLY A 143 -9.40 10.95 -8.47
C GLY A 143 -10.53 9.92 -8.37
N ASP A 144 -11.48 10.01 -9.28
CA ASP A 144 -12.57 9.03 -9.39
C ASP A 144 -12.01 7.65 -9.77
N ILE A 145 -12.52 6.60 -9.12
CA ILE A 145 -12.10 5.21 -9.36
C ILE A 145 -13.31 4.26 -9.33
N PRO A 146 -13.25 3.08 -9.95
CA PRO A 146 -14.24 2.03 -9.73
C PRO A 146 -14.22 1.57 -8.26
N TYR A 147 -15.31 1.80 -7.52
CA TYR A 147 -15.32 1.53 -6.07
C TYR A 147 -16.50 0.66 -5.64
N PHE A 148 -17.74 1.17 -5.70
CA PHE A 148 -18.89 0.47 -5.12
C PHE A 148 -19.18 -0.88 -5.78
N LYS A 149 -18.96 -0.98 -7.08
CA LYS A 149 -19.20 -2.19 -7.86
C LYS A 149 -17.93 -3.00 -8.16
N ALA A 150 -16.79 -2.59 -7.61
CA ALA A 150 -15.56 -3.32 -7.81
C ALA A 150 -15.56 -4.66 -7.08
N GLY A 151 -15.12 -5.71 -7.76
CA GLY A 151 -14.95 -7.05 -7.20
C GLY A 151 -16.22 -7.90 -7.08
N ILE A 152 -17.37 -7.46 -7.60
CA ILE A 152 -18.64 -8.20 -7.56
C ILE A 152 -18.97 -8.96 -8.87
N GLY A 153 -17.99 -9.11 -9.76
CA GLY A 153 -18.14 -9.91 -10.99
C GLY A 153 -18.66 -9.16 -12.21
N GLU A 154 -18.85 -7.83 -12.13
CA GLU A 154 -19.21 -7.02 -13.30
C GLU A 154 -17.97 -6.81 -14.21
N THR A 155 -18.19 -6.83 -15.52
CA THR A 155 -17.14 -6.63 -16.54
C THR A 155 -16.93 -5.17 -16.91
N LEU A 156 -17.96 -4.34 -16.77
CA LEU A 156 -17.91 -2.90 -17.00
C LEU A 156 -18.32 -2.18 -15.72
N ILE A 157 -17.35 -1.60 -15.04
CA ILE A 157 -17.56 -0.95 -13.77
C ILE A 157 -17.42 0.57 -13.96
N PRO A 158 -18.46 1.36 -13.62
CA PRO A 158 -18.36 2.81 -13.68
C PRO A 158 -17.35 3.35 -12.66
N TYR A 159 -16.83 4.52 -12.94
CA TYR A 159 -16.04 5.28 -11.96
C TYR A 159 -17.00 5.98 -11.00
N ASP A 160 -16.71 5.87 -9.71
CA ASP A 160 -17.42 6.54 -8.65
C ASP A 160 -16.67 7.82 -8.27
N SER A 161 -17.41 8.87 -7.88
CA SER A 161 -16.78 10.16 -7.58
C SER A 161 -15.91 10.09 -6.33
N GLN A 162 -14.78 10.79 -6.32
CA GLN A 162 -13.93 10.92 -5.15
C GLN A 162 -14.70 11.36 -3.90
N LYS A 163 -15.69 12.26 -4.08
CA LYS A 163 -16.57 12.71 -3.00
C LYS A 163 -17.33 11.55 -2.38
N ASP A 164 -18.00 10.74 -3.20
CA ASP A 164 -18.82 9.63 -2.70
C ASP A 164 -17.95 8.56 -2.04
N ILE A 165 -16.77 8.31 -2.60
CA ILE A 165 -15.76 7.40 -2.02
C ILE A 165 -15.32 7.88 -0.63
N TYR A 166 -14.99 9.17 -0.45
CA TYR A 166 -14.63 9.71 0.85
C TYR A 166 -15.76 9.60 1.87
N TYR A 167 -17.00 9.84 1.44
CA TYR A 167 -18.16 9.73 2.30
C TYR A 167 -18.40 8.29 2.77
N ASP A 168 -18.21 7.33 1.86
CA ASP A 168 -18.29 5.91 2.23
C ASP A 168 -17.13 5.48 3.13
N VAL A 169 -15.91 5.96 2.90
CA VAL A 169 -14.77 5.70 3.80
C VAL A 169 -15.04 6.17 5.23
N PHE A 170 -15.68 7.32 5.44
CA PHE A 170 -16.10 7.75 6.79
C PHE A 170 -17.09 6.78 7.42
N LYS A 171 -18.06 6.31 6.64
CA LYS A 171 -19.03 5.31 7.06
C LYS A 171 -18.32 3.98 7.42
N GLU A 172 -17.50 3.46 6.53
CA GLU A 172 -16.74 2.21 6.71
C GLU A 172 -15.91 2.24 8.00
N LEU A 173 -15.15 3.30 8.22
CA LEU A 173 -14.35 3.46 9.44
C LEU A 173 -15.21 3.55 10.71
N THR A 174 -16.36 4.25 10.64
CA THR A 174 -17.27 4.40 11.78
C THR A 174 -17.92 3.08 12.15
N GLU A 175 -18.39 2.34 11.16
CA GLU A 175 -19.02 1.02 11.36
C GLU A 175 -18.01 0.01 11.88
N ALA A 176 -16.81 -0.05 11.29
CA ALA A 176 -15.75 -0.94 11.76
C ALA A 176 -15.39 -0.69 13.24
N VAL A 177 -15.23 0.58 13.63
CA VAL A 177 -14.99 0.95 15.04
C VAL A 177 -16.15 0.54 15.93
N THR A 178 -17.39 0.73 15.47
CA THR A 178 -18.59 0.39 16.25
C THR A 178 -18.65 -1.11 16.52
N GLU A 179 -18.35 -1.93 15.51
CA GLU A 179 -18.30 -3.38 15.65
C GLU A 179 -17.17 -3.85 16.57
N LEU A 180 -15.96 -3.33 16.38
CA LEU A 180 -14.79 -3.68 17.21
C LEU A 180 -14.98 -3.33 18.69
N LYS A 181 -15.69 -2.23 19.00
CA LYS A 181 -16.00 -1.82 20.37
C LYS A 181 -16.92 -2.80 21.12
N GLN A 182 -17.65 -3.66 20.40
CA GLN A 182 -18.52 -4.66 21.05
C GLN A 182 -17.73 -5.73 21.81
N LYS A 183 -16.44 -5.95 21.45
CA LYS A 183 -15.52 -6.92 22.10
C LYS A 183 -16.19 -8.28 22.30
N LYS A 184 -16.73 -8.85 21.22
CA LYS A 184 -17.42 -10.14 21.22
C LYS A 184 -16.48 -11.25 21.68
N SER A 185 -16.90 -12.08 22.64
CA SER A 185 -16.04 -13.11 23.23
C SER A 185 -15.80 -14.32 22.34
N ASN A 186 -16.60 -14.49 21.28
CA ASN A 186 -16.51 -15.62 20.35
C ASN A 186 -15.63 -15.35 19.13
N GLN A 187 -14.84 -14.26 19.13
CA GLN A 187 -14.03 -13.91 17.98
C GLN A 187 -12.79 -14.80 17.84
N LEU A 188 -12.41 -15.05 16.59
CA LEU A 188 -11.18 -15.77 16.28
C LEU A 188 -9.97 -15.03 16.85
N GLN A 189 -9.12 -15.74 17.55
CA GLN A 189 -7.88 -15.17 18.05
C GLN A 189 -6.83 -15.15 16.94
N TYR A 190 -6.21 -14.00 16.71
CA TYR A 190 -5.20 -13.79 15.70
C TYR A 190 -4.11 -12.87 16.25
N ASN A 191 -2.88 -13.39 16.31
CA ASN A 191 -1.72 -12.66 16.78
C ASN A 191 -0.73 -12.45 15.65
N THR A 192 -0.23 -13.53 15.08
CA THR A 192 0.81 -13.52 14.03
C THR A 192 0.23 -13.18 12.66
N GLU A 193 -1.05 -13.36 12.45
CA GLU A 193 -1.77 -13.02 11.22
C GLU A 193 -1.97 -11.50 11.08
N ASP A 194 -2.06 -10.78 12.19
CA ASP A 194 -2.04 -9.32 12.18
C ASP A 194 -0.60 -8.81 12.29
N LEU A 195 -0.01 -8.45 11.16
CA LEU A 195 1.36 -7.97 11.05
C LEU A 195 1.58 -6.58 11.69
N ILE A 196 0.51 -5.84 11.97
CA ILE A 196 0.56 -4.45 12.42
C ILE A 196 0.49 -4.36 13.94
N TYR A 197 -0.58 -4.89 14.53
CA TYR A 197 -0.86 -4.75 15.96
C TYR A 197 -1.02 -6.07 16.69
N GLN A 198 -0.78 -7.21 16.01
CA GLN A 198 -0.80 -8.54 16.61
C GLN A 198 -2.12 -8.84 17.33
N GLY A 199 -3.24 -8.41 16.75
CA GLY A 199 -4.58 -8.62 17.28
C GLY A 199 -5.03 -7.60 18.33
N ASP A 200 -4.27 -6.55 18.58
CA ASP A 200 -4.66 -5.46 19.49
C ASP A 200 -5.77 -4.59 18.87
N VAL A 201 -7.02 -4.96 19.16
CA VAL A 201 -8.23 -4.29 18.66
C VAL A 201 -8.28 -2.82 19.09
N ASP A 202 -7.82 -2.49 20.30
CA ASP A 202 -7.86 -1.10 20.79
C ASP A 202 -6.93 -0.19 19.97
N LYS A 203 -5.80 -0.70 19.50
CA LYS A 203 -4.92 0.02 18.57
C LYS A 203 -5.54 0.19 17.18
N TRP A 204 -6.26 -0.82 16.69
CA TRP A 204 -7.01 -0.70 15.44
C TRP A 204 -8.11 0.35 15.51
N ILE A 205 -8.83 0.45 16.64
CA ILE A 205 -9.81 1.51 16.88
C ILE A 205 -9.16 2.89 16.84
N LYS A 206 -8.02 3.06 17.53
CA LYS A 206 -7.27 4.33 17.51
C LYS A 206 -6.83 4.70 16.10
N LEU A 207 -6.31 3.74 15.34
CA LEU A 207 -5.89 3.96 13.95
C LEU A 207 -7.07 4.40 13.09
N ALA A 208 -8.20 3.69 13.14
CA ALA A 208 -9.39 4.01 12.35
C ALA A 208 -9.91 5.43 12.64
N ASN A 209 -10.00 5.82 13.91
CA ASN A 209 -10.43 7.16 14.30
C ASN A 209 -9.42 8.24 13.85
N SER A 210 -8.12 7.95 13.92
CA SER A 210 -7.07 8.86 13.45
C SER A 210 -7.09 9.02 11.93
N LEU A 211 -7.40 7.94 11.19
CA LEU A 211 -7.62 8.00 9.75
C LEU A 211 -8.86 8.82 9.38
N ARG A 212 -9.95 8.67 10.16
CA ARG A 212 -11.17 9.46 10.00
C ARG A 212 -10.87 10.95 10.17
N LEU A 213 -10.13 11.31 11.23
CA LEU A 213 -9.70 12.69 11.47
C LEU A 213 -8.83 13.21 10.32
N ARG A 214 -7.85 12.43 9.90
CA ARG A 214 -6.96 12.78 8.77
C ARG A 214 -7.75 13.00 7.47
N ALA A 215 -8.69 12.13 7.16
CA ALA A 215 -9.54 12.23 5.98
C ALA A 215 -10.45 13.49 6.07
N ALA A 216 -11.01 13.78 7.25
CA ALA A 216 -11.80 14.99 7.48
C ALA A 216 -10.98 16.26 7.22
N MET A 217 -9.75 16.34 7.74
CA MET A 217 -8.89 17.51 7.53
C MET A 217 -8.56 17.75 6.05
N ARG A 218 -8.53 16.71 5.21
CA ARG A 218 -8.32 16.87 3.75
C ARG A 218 -9.49 17.53 3.06
N LEU A 219 -10.69 17.47 3.62
CA LEU A 219 -11.90 18.10 3.09
C LEU A 219 -12.06 19.56 3.52
N SER A 220 -11.20 20.10 4.40
CA SER A 220 -11.39 21.40 5.06
C SER A 220 -11.61 22.58 4.11
N PHE A 221 -11.09 22.54 2.90
CA PHE A 221 -11.27 23.58 1.89
C PHE A 221 -12.32 23.23 0.81
N ILE A 222 -12.67 21.96 0.68
CA ILE A 222 -13.57 21.48 -0.38
C ILE A 222 -14.99 21.31 0.16
N ASP A 223 -15.13 20.77 1.37
CA ASP A 223 -16.39 20.53 2.06
C ASP A 223 -16.21 20.77 3.56
N PRO A 224 -16.18 22.05 3.98
CA PRO A 224 -15.91 22.43 5.38
C PRO A 224 -16.91 21.87 6.38
N ASP A 225 -18.18 21.75 6.00
CA ASP A 225 -19.24 21.24 6.90
C ASP A 225 -19.03 19.74 7.16
N LYS A 226 -18.75 18.96 6.15
CA LYS A 226 -18.41 17.53 6.28
C LYS A 226 -17.10 17.36 7.05
N ALA A 227 -16.09 18.14 6.74
CA ALA A 227 -14.81 18.14 7.45
C ALA A 227 -14.99 18.38 8.95
N LYS A 228 -15.79 19.39 9.32
CA LYS A 228 -16.09 19.70 10.70
C LYS A 228 -16.84 18.57 11.39
N ALA A 229 -17.91 18.08 10.78
CA ALA A 229 -18.74 17.02 11.36
C ALA A 229 -17.92 15.75 11.65
N GLU A 230 -17.14 15.29 10.66
CA GLU A 230 -16.32 14.07 10.80
C GLU A 230 -15.12 14.29 11.73
N GLY A 231 -14.47 15.45 11.65
CA GLY A 231 -13.34 15.79 12.52
C GLY A 231 -13.73 15.88 13.98
N GLU A 232 -14.82 16.61 14.30
CA GLU A 232 -15.33 16.71 15.67
C GLU A 232 -15.82 15.36 16.23
N ALA A 233 -16.39 14.51 15.37
CA ALA A 233 -16.79 13.17 15.77
C ALA A 233 -15.56 12.28 16.07
N ALA A 234 -14.53 12.35 15.24
CA ALA A 234 -13.29 11.60 15.47
C ALA A 234 -12.54 12.06 16.73
N LEU A 235 -12.54 13.37 17.03
CA LEU A 235 -11.89 13.94 18.21
C LEU A 235 -12.55 13.53 19.54
N LYS A 236 -13.79 13.02 19.52
CA LYS A 236 -14.47 12.47 20.71
C LYS A 236 -14.04 11.03 21.01
N GLU A 237 -13.30 10.42 20.10
CA GLU A 237 -12.88 9.03 20.18
C GLU A 237 -11.39 8.90 20.55
N SER A 238 -10.98 7.68 20.88
CA SER A 238 -9.56 7.39 21.11
C SER A 238 -8.77 7.49 19.81
N LEU A 239 -7.72 8.30 19.81
CA LEU A 239 -6.81 8.50 18.69
C LEU A 239 -5.42 7.91 18.98
N ILE A 240 -4.58 7.81 17.95
CA ILE A 240 -3.14 7.60 18.11
C ILE A 240 -2.58 8.78 18.91
N ALA A 241 -1.99 8.51 20.07
CA ALA A 241 -1.50 9.54 20.98
C ALA A 241 0.02 9.47 21.23
N SER A 242 0.64 8.35 20.89
CA SER A 242 2.07 8.12 21.13
C SER A 242 2.68 7.22 20.05
N ASN A 243 4.01 7.16 20.01
CA ASN A 243 4.74 6.27 19.10
C ASN A 243 4.45 4.78 19.34
N SER A 244 3.99 4.39 20.52
CA SER A 244 3.57 3.01 20.81
C SER A 244 2.27 2.60 20.09
N ASP A 245 1.52 3.57 19.61
CA ASP A 245 0.30 3.35 18.83
C ASP A 245 0.56 3.35 17.30
N ASN A 246 1.80 3.59 16.86
CA ASN A 246 2.12 3.66 15.44
C ASN A 246 1.78 2.34 14.72
N ALA A 247 1.09 2.46 13.60
CA ALA A 247 0.85 1.36 12.68
C ALA A 247 2.11 1.10 11.84
N GLY A 248 2.69 -0.06 11.99
CA GLY A 248 3.87 -0.43 11.23
C GLY A 248 4.11 -1.93 11.25
N VAL A 249 4.63 -2.47 10.16
CA VAL A 249 5.04 -3.86 10.09
C VAL A 249 6.46 -3.99 10.58
N THR A 250 6.67 -4.81 11.61
CA THR A 250 8.01 -5.21 12.03
C THR A 250 8.41 -6.44 11.21
N PRO A 251 9.42 -6.34 10.34
CA PRO A 251 9.84 -7.47 9.52
C PRO A 251 10.32 -8.63 10.40
N PRO A 252 9.86 -9.86 10.17
CA PRO A 252 10.27 -11.02 10.97
C PRO A 252 11.73 -11.42 10.75
N GLN A 253 12.35 -10.96 9.66
CA GLN A 253 13.76 -11.15 9.37
C GLN A 253 14.36 -9.92 8.65
N PRO A 254 15.51 -9.38 9.11
CA PRO A 254 16.09 -8.14 8.58
C PRO A 254 16.37 -8.15 7.07
N ASN A 255 16.78 -9.29 6.52
CA ASN A 255 17.21 -9.37 5.12
C ASN A 255 16.10 -9.65 4.11
N ARG A 256 14.97 -10.20 4.55
CA ARG A 256 13.87 -10.57 3.64
C ARG A 256 12.83 -9.47 3.48
N TRP A 257 12.69 -8.64 4.49
CA TRP A 257 11.70 -7.58 4.62
C TRP A 257 12.34 -6.22 4.85
N ALA A 258 13.54 -6.02 4.30
CA ALA A 258 14.20 -4.72 4.42
C ALA A 258 13.24 -3.61 3.95
N ASN A 259 13.28 -2.48 4.66
CA ASN A 259 12.47 -1.32 4.27
C ASN A 259 12.68 -1.04 2.77
N PRO A 260 11.61 -1.02 1.96
CA PRO A 260 11.72 -0.83 0.52
C PRO A 260 12.49 0.44 0.12
N LEU A 261 12.37 1.50 0.92
CA LEU A 261 13.12 2.74 0.72
C LEU A 261 14.63 2.51 0.76
N LEU A 262 15.12 1.75 1.74
CA LEU A 262 16.56 1.46 1.84
C LEU A 262 17.09 0.76 0.59
N ARG A 263 16.37 -0.25 0.11
CA ARG A 263 16.74 -0.97 -1.11
C ARG A 263 16.77 -0.06 -2.33
N SER A 264 15.81 0.84 -2.44
CA SER A 264 15.74 1.77 -3.58
C SER A 264 16.86 2.80 -3.60
N LEU A 265 17.25 3.28 -2.44
CA LEU A 265 18.39 4.21 -2.36
C LEU A 265 19.68 3.58 -2.88
N VAL A 266 19.81 2.27 -2.74
CA VAL A 266 20.98 1.51 -3.21
C VAL A 266 20.85 1.12 -4.68
N VAL A 267 19.69 0.61 -5.09
CA VAL A 267 19.48 -0.02 -6.41
C VAL A 267 19.00 0.99 -7.45
N ASP A 268 18.14 1.93 -7.04
CA ASP A 268 17.44 2.82 -7.98
C ASP A 268 18.13 4.19 -8.12
N GLU A 269 19.29 4.35 -7.48
CA GLU A 269 20.12 5.55 -7.64
C GLU A 269 19.33 6.84 -7.43
N SER A 270 18.68 6.98 -6.28
CA SER A 270 18.02 8.23 -5.88
C SER A 270 18.82 8.98 -4.83
N ARG A 271 18.80 10.29 -4.88
CA ARG A 271 19.41 11.20 -3.90
C ARG A 271 18.39 12.20 -3.38
N ALA A 272 18.71 12.87 -2.29
CA ALA A 272 17.92 13.99 -1.82
C ALA A 272 17.80 15.05 -2.93
N SER A 273 16.60 15.58 -3.12
CA SER A 273 16.41 16.66 -4.08
C SER A 273 17.07 17.96 -3.58
N LYS A 274 17.41 18.83 -4.51
CA LYS A 274 17.86 20.18 -4.15
C LYS A 274 16.81 20.91 -3.31
N THR A 275 15.54 20.80 -3.66
CA THR A 275 14.44 21.43 -2.92
C THR A 275 14.39 20.95 -1.47
N MET A 276 14.50 19.62 -1.23
CA MET A 276 14.51 19.05 0.12
C MET A 276 15.69 19.54 0.94
N VAL A 277 16.89 19.56 0.34
CA VAL A 277 18.09 20.05 1.01
C VAL A 277 17.96 21.54 1.34
N ASP A 278 17.55 22.37 0.39
CA ASP A 278 17.38 23.81 0.58
C ASP A 278 16.37 24.10 1.70
N MET A 279 15.23 23.38 1.73
CA MET A 279 14.23 23.55 2.78
C MET A 279 14.76 23.21 4.17
N LEU A 280 15.57 22.15 4.30
CA LEU A 280 16.12 21.73 5.60
C LEU A 280 17.31 22.61 6.05
N THR A 281 18.05 23.19 5.12
CA THR A 281 19.24 23.99 5.44
C THR A 281 18.97 25.47 5.61
N SER A 282 17.96 26.02 4.92
CA SER A 282 17.77 27.46 4.78
C SER A 282 16.31 27.93 4.95
N TYR A 283 15.47 27.20 5.64
CA TYR A 283 14.11 27.67 5.92
C TYR A 283 14.13 28.81 6.95
N GLY A 284 14.13 30.04 6.44
CA GLY A 284 14.28 31.25 7.24
C GLY A 284 15.70 31.42 7.78
N THR A 285 15.83 31.72 9.06
CA THR A 285 17.12 31.94 9.72
C THR A 285 17.65 30.72 10.50
N VAL A 286 16.92 29.63 10.47
CA VAL A 286 17.18 28.44 11.30
C VAL A 286 17.34 27.20 10.42
N THR A 287 18.42 26.46 10.63
CA THR A 287 18.56 25.12 10.06
C THR A 287 17.58 24.17 10.78
N ASP A 288 16.83 23.38 10.01
CA ASP A 288 15.92 22.38 10.57
C ASP A 288 16.71 21.33 11.38
N PRO A 289 16.39 21.12 12.66
CA PRO A 289 17.10 20.16 13.50
C PRO A 289 17.00 18.71 13.00
N ARG A 290 16.07 18.41 12.11
CA ARG A 290 15.92 17.09 11.49
C ARG A 290 16.92 16.84 10.36
N LEU A 291 17.61 17.88 9.87
CA LEU A 291 18.54 17.77 8.75
C LEU A 291 19.53 16.61 8.92
N THR A 292 20.23 16.58 10.07
CA THR A 292 21.21 15.54 10.38
C THR A 292 20.63 14.16 10.63
N LEU A 293 19.32 14.09 10.91
CA LEU A 293 18.61 12.83 11.10
C LEU A 293 18.07 12.27 9.79
N ILE A 294 17.77 13.14 8.83
CA ILE A 294 17.13 12.74 7.56
C ILE A 294 18.15 12.58 6.45
N LEU A 295 19.17 13.43 6.38
CA LEU A 295 20.13 13.45 5.29
C LEU A 295 21.55 13.09 5.73
N SER A 296 22.24 12.35 4.88
CA SER A 296 23.70 12.23 4.96
C SER A 296 24.37 13.49 4.45
N GLN A 297 25.58 13.77 4.92
CA GLN A 297 26.41 14.81 4.32
C GLN A 297 26.83 14.41 2.89
N SER A 298 26.98 15.39 2.01
CA SER A 298 27.52 15.17 0.67
C SER A 298 29.01 14.83 0.75
N GLY A 299 29.51 13.99 -0.17
CA GLY A 299 30.91 13.54 -0.15
C GLY A 299 31.28 12.55 0.96
N ALA A 300 30.34 12.21 1.87
CA ALA A 300 30.57 11.16 2.90
C ALA A 300 30.90 9.78 2.31
N TRP A 301 30.60 9.59 1.06
CA TRP A 301 30.83 8.35 0.30
C TRP A 301 32.21 8.27 -0.35
N VAL A 302 32.89 9.41 -0.51
CA VAL A 302 34.19 9.46 -1.17
C VAL A 302 35.29 9.52 -0.11
N LYS A 303 36.04 8.44 0.02
CA LYS A 303 37.12 8.33 0.99
C LYS A 303 38.20 9.37 0.71
N GLY A 304 38.35 10.35 1.59
CA GLY A 304 39.44 11.34 1.56
C GLY A 304 39.04 12.72 1.05
N GLU A 305 37.78 12.99 0.72
CA GLU A 305 37.32 14.32 0.45
C GLU A 305 37.11 15.12 1.75
N ALA A 306 37.87 16.21 1.89
CA ALA A 306 37.83 17.06 3.07
C ALA A 306 36.57 17.92 3.19
N ASP A 307 35.78 18.03 2.12
CA ASP A 307 34.60 18.90 2.01
C ASP A 307 33.28 18.17 2.36
N ALA A 308 33.36 17.07 3.06
CA ALA A 308 32.23 16.22 3.46
C ALA A 308 31.19 16.90 4.39
N VAL A 309 31.33 18.18 4.67
CA VAL A 309 30.48 18.87 5.66
C VAL A 309 29.28 19.58 5.04
N GLN A 310 29.12 19.54 3.73
CA GLN A 310 28.03 20.21 3.07
C GLN A 310 26.90 19.24 2.70
N TYR A 311 25.68 19.72 2.81
CA TYR A 311 24.52 19.03 2.26
C TYR A 311 24.29 19.51 0.84
N ARG A 312 24.21 18.59 -0.11
CA ARG A 312 23.94 18.87 -1.51
C ARG A 312 22.78 18.02 -1.99
N GLY A 313 21.89 18.64 -2.76
CA GLY A 313 20.75 17.96 -3.38
C GLY A 313 20.78 18.04 -4.88
N VAL A 314 20.28 17.00 -5.53
CA VAL A 314 20.18 16.93 -6.98
C VAL A 314 18.91 17.67 -7.43
N PRO A 315 18.97 18.57 -8.42
CA PRO A 315 17.78 19.16 -9.01
C PRO A 315 16.90 18.11 -9.69
N ASN A 316 15.58 18.23 -9.52
CA ASN A 316 14.65 17.41 -10.30
C ASN A 316 14.60 17.92 -11.74
N GLY A 317 14.33 17.02 -12.70
CA GLY A 317 14.18 17.37 -14.12
C GLY A 317 15.48 17.55 -14.90
N LEU A 318 16.61 17.07 -14.37
CA LEU A 318 17.86 17.10 -15.11
C LEU A 318 17.81 16.21 -16.36
N PRO A 319 18.39 16.66 -17.48
CA PRO A 319 18.62 15.79 -18.62
C PRO A 319 19.50 14.58 -18.23
N VAL A 320 19.25 13.45 -18.86
CA VAL A 320 20.02 12.21 -18.61
C VAL A 320 21.54 12.41 -18.82
N THR A 321 21.91 13.25 -19.78
CA THR A 321 23.30 13.61 -20.07
C THR A 321 24.01 14.28 -18.90
N ASP A 322 23.28 15.03 -18.10
CA ASP A 322 23.82 15.83 -17.01
C ASP A 322 24.00 14.99 -15.73
N LEU A 323 23.32 13.86 -15.61
CA LEU A 323 23.45 12.96 -14.46
C LEU A 323 24.85 12.35 -14.28
N SER A 324 25.67 12.40 -15.32
CA SER A 324 27.08 11.97 -15.29
C SER A 324 28.06 13.07 -14.87
N LEU A 325 27.59 14.32 -14.72
CA LEU A 325 28.44 15.42 -14.27
C LEU A 325 28.81 15.23 -12.79
N PRO A 326 30.04 15.57 -12.38
CA PRO A 326 30.51 15.37 -11.00
C PRO A 326 29.62 16.04 -9.93
N GLU A 327 29.03 17.20 -10.24
CA GLU A 327 28.13 17.88 -9.31
C GLU A 327 26.80 17.18 -9.07
N TYR A 328 26.39 16.25 -9.94
CA TYR A 328 25.12 15.53 -9.85
C TYR A 328 25.26 14.03 -9.61
N ASP A 329 26.48 13.53 -9.57
CA ASP A 329 26.70 12.12 -9.32
C ASP A 329 26.30 11.68 -7.91
N ASN A 330 26.14 10.40 -7.74
CA ASN A 330 25.68 9.81 -6.48
C ASN A 330 26.65 9.97 -5.32
N SER A 331 27.95 10.11 -5.60
CA SER A 331 28.97 10.19 -4.56
C SER A 331 29.06 11.58 -3.92
N HIS A 332 28.69 12.62 -4.66
CA HIS A 332 28.79 14.02 -4.23
C HIS A 332 27.49 14.59 -3.66
N ASN A 333 26.38 13.84 -3.68
CA ASN A 333 25.08 14.32 -3.25
C ASN A 333 24.55 13.59 -2.02
N SER A 334 23.80 14.32 -1.19
CA SER A 334 23.21 13.82 0.03
C SER A 334 22.18 12.71 -0.23
N CYS A 335 22.22 11.67 0.57
CA CYS A 335 21.25 10.60 0.55
C CYS A 335 20.28 10.74 1.72
N ILE A 336 19.04 10.28 1.55
CA ILE A 336 18.09 10.16 2.65
C ILE A 336 18.42 8.89 3.45
N TRP A 337 18.44 9.00 4.79
CA TRP A 337 18.50 7.88 5.73
C TRP A 337 19.84 7.12 5.86
N GLY A 338 20.91 7.62 5.29
CA GLY A 338 22.22 6.96 5.41
C GLY A 338 22.72 6.76 6.85
N TYR A 339 22.29 7.60 7.77
CA TYR A 339 22.79 7.60 9.17
C TYR A 339 21.89 6.85 10.16
N MET A 340 20.59 6.79 9.93
CA MET A 340 19.64 6.27 10.94
C MET A 340 19.70 4.77 11.19
N TRP A 341 20.35 4.00 10.31
CA TRP A 341 20.31 2.54 10.38
C TRP A 341 21.65 1.88 10.70
N GLY A 342 22.68 2.65 11.05
CA GLY A 342 24.01 2.09 11.30
C GLY A 342 24.62 1.36 10.10
N TYR A 343 24.09 1.59 8.91
CA TYR A 343 24.60 0.98 7.70
C TYR A 343 25.88 1.67 7.29
N ASP A 344 27.00 0.95 7.34
CA ASP A 344 28.27 1.45 6.86
C ASP A 344 28.31 1.41 5.32
N TRP A 345 27.87 2.50 4.74
CA TRP A 345 27.88 2.67 3.29
C TRP A 345 29.29 2.64 2.71
N ASN A 346 30.33 2.94 3.50
CA ASN A 346 31.71 2.82 3.06
C ASN A 346 32.11 1.35 2.78
N SER A 347 31.47 0.40 3.42
CA SER A 347 31.67 -1.03 3.13
C SER A 347 30.83 -1.50 1.95
N ALA A 348 29.62 -0.99 1.78
CA ALA A 348 28.71 -1.37 0.69
C ALA A 348 29.11 -0.77 -0.66
N ALA A 349 29.65 0.44 -0.69
CA ALA A 349 30.16 1.08 -1.92
C ALA A 349 31.43 0.41 -2.48
N LYS A 350 32.02 -0.51 -1.75
CA LYS A 350 33.25 -1.21 -2.15
C LYS A 350 33.02 -2.58 -2.76
N GLY A 351 31.85 -2.78 -3.40
CA GLY A 351 31.62 -3.97 -4.23
C GLY A 351 32.22 -5.25 -3.64
N SER A 352 31.50 -5.88 -2.77
CA SER A 352 31.74 -7.28 -2.43
C SER A 352 30.85 -8.15 -3.26
#